data_342aa2827b2a09faf7d40f02f777d345
#
_entry.id   342aa2827b2a09faf7d40f02f777d345
#
_cell.length_a   1.000
_cell.length_b   1.000
_cell.length_c   1.000
_cell.angle_alpha   90.00
_cell.angle_beta   90.00
_cell.angle_gamma   90.00
#
_symmetry.space_group_name_H-M   'P 1'
#
loop_
_entity.id
_entity.type
_entity.pdbx_description
1 polymer ?
#
loop_
_entity_poly.entity_id
_entity_poly.type
_entity_poly.pdbx_seq_one_letter_code
_entity_poly.pdbx_strand_id
1 'polypeptide(L)'
;MRLTIFAATGGIGTQLLEQAVAAGHDITAVVRNPTKLTGDVRIVTADLTAPDPAALRSAVEGADAVLSGLGPRGNSEFGIASRGTQAIVDAMKATDVRRIVVISVAGISTIPTASRPNPPRRDPGVGFFVRNVLGPLARMRLGRHYADVALMEDILRRSGLDWTAVGAPLLTDKPPTGTYRTAYGQSVRGGFRIARADAANFMLRAIGQPETIGQSIAVAN
;
A
#
# COMPACT_ATOMS: atom_id res chain seq x y z
N MET A 1 12.02 15.12 -5.28
CA MET A 1 12.15 13.72 -5.73
C MET A 1 11.15 13.50 -6.86
N ARG A 2 11.46 12.57 -7.77
CA ARG A 2 10.53 12.08 -8.80
C ARG A 2 9.79 10.87 -8.22
N LEU A 3 8.49 10.96 -8.10
CA LEU A 3 7.66 9.92 -7.49
C LEU A 3 6.62 9.40 -8.48
N THR A 4 6.48 8.08 -8.59
CA THR A 4 5.37 7.47 -9.33
C THR A 4 4.32 6.99 -8.34
N ILE A 5 3.07 7.44 -8.50
CA ILE A 5 1.95 7.09 -7.63
C ILE A 5 0.95 6.25 -8.41
N PHE A 6 0.83 4.97 -8.04
CA PHE A 6 -0.18 4.05 -8.58
C PHE A 6 -1.51 4.18 -7.84
N ALA A 7 -2.60 4.02 -8.61
CA ALA A 7 -3.97 4.21 -8.14
C ALA A 7 -4.20 5.64 -7.58
N ALA A 8 -3.60 6.66 -8.20
CA ALA A 8 -3.59 8.05 -7.73
C ALA A 8 -4.99 8.68 -7.56
N THR A 9 -6.05 8.11 -8.16
CA THR A 9 -7.46 8.52 -7.96
C THR A 9 -8.22 7.66 -6.94
N GLY A 10 -7.54 6.75 -6.23
CA GLY A 10 -8.09 5.99 -5.12
C GLY A 10 -8.07 6.77 -3.81
N GLY A 11 -8.74 6.28 -2.76
CA GLY A 11 -8.85 7.03 -1.49
C GLY A 11 -7.50 7.35 -0.84
N ILE A 12 -6.53 6.41 -0.85
CA ILE A 12 -5.14 6.67 -0.41
C ILE A 12 -4.36 7.42 -1.49
N GLY A 13 -4.53 7.02 -2.76
CA GLY A 13 -3.79 7.62 -3.87
C GLY A 13 -4.01 9.12 -4.02
N THR A 14 -5.25 9.59 -3.83
CA THR A 14 -5.56 11.02 -3.83
C THR A 14 -4.82 11.75 -2.72
N GLN A 15 -4.79 11.20 -1.52
CA GLN A 15 -4.08 11.79 -0.39
C GLN A 15 -2.55 11.78 -0.58
N LEU A 16 -2.01 10.73 -1.20
CA LEU A 16 -0.59 10.68 -1.60
C LEU A 16 -0.27 11.76 -2.63
N LEU A 17 -1.10 11.89 -3.65
CA LEU A 17 -0.92 12.87 -4.73
C LEU A 17 -0.95 14.30 -4.18
N GLU A 18 -1.99 14.66 -3.43
CA GLU A 18 -2.16 15.99 -2.85
C GLU A 18 -0.96 16.38 -1.97
N GLN A 19 -0.54 15.49 -1.06
CA GLN A 19 0.57 15.75 -0.16
C GLN A 19 1.92 15.78 -0.87
N ALA A 20 2.14 14.91 -1.85
CA ALA A 20 3.39 14.88 -2.62
C ALA A 20 3.56 16.15 -3.48
N VAL A 21 2.48 16.62 -4.12
CA VAL A 21 2.48 17.89 -4.86
C VAL A 21 2.74 19.07 -3.92
N ALA A 22 2.05 19.11 -2.77
CA ALA A 22 2.26 20.16 -1.77
C ALA A 22 3.69 20.18 -1.21
N ALA A 23 4.36 19.03 -1.17
CA ALA A 23 5.77 18.90 -0.76
C ALA A 23 6.77 19.22 -1.88
N GLY A 24 6.31 19.63 -3.07
CA GLY A 24 7.16 20.01 -4.21
C GLY A 24 7.86 18.83 -4.90
N HIS A 25 7.26 17.64 -4.86
CA HIS A 25 7.76 16.50 -5.62
C HIS A 25 7.31 16.55 -7.08
N ASP A 26 8.14 16.01 -7.97
CA ASP A 26 7.78 15.77 -9.38
C ASP A 26 7.03 14.44 -9.48
N ILE A 27 5.77 14.48 -9.97
CA ILE A 27 4.85 13.35 -9.84
C ILE A 27 4.47 12.77 -11.21
N THR A 28 4.59 11.44 -11.31
CA THR A 28 3.90 10.65 -12.34
C THR A 28 2.71 9.95 -11.68
N ALA A 29 1.49 10.33 -12.04
CA ALA A 29 0.26 9.72 -11.56
C ALA A 29 -0.21 8.62 -12.49
N VAL A 30 -0.33 7.39 -11.99
CA VAL A 30 -0.82 6.24 -12.77
C VAL A 30 -2.28 5.97 -12.42
N VAL A 31 -3.16 6.08 -13.40
CA VAL A 31 -4.62 5.99 -13.23
C VAL A 31 -5.30 5.25 -14.37
N ARG A 32 -6.48 4.67 -14.12
CA ARG A 32 -7.33 4.09 -15.16
C ARG A 32 -8.10 5.15 -15.97
N ASN A 33 -8.53 6.19 -15.29
CA ASN A 33 -9.29 7.30 -15.91
C ASN A 33 -8.64 8.63 -15.56
N PRO A 34 -7.99 9.29 -16.53
CA PRO A 34 -7.30 10.55 -16.32
C PRO A 34 -8.22 11.74 -16.05
N THR A 35 -9.50 11.67 -16.45
CA THR A 35 -10.46 12.80 -16.30
C THR A 35 -10.74 13.17 -14.84
N LYS A 36 -10.33 12.31 -13.89
CA LYS A 36 -10.49 12.53 -12.45
C LYS A 36 -9.32 13.27 -11.80
N LEU A 37 -8.27 13.54 -12.56
CA LEU A 37 -7.12 14.30 -12.09
C LEU A 37 -7.19 15.72 -12.60
N THR A 38 -6.92 16.65 -11.69
CA THR A 38 -6.73 18.09 -11.98
C THR A 38 -5.36 18.49 -11.45
N GLY A 39 -4.63 19.32 -12.20
CA GLY A 39 -3.30 19.80 -11.82
C GLY A 39 -2.21 19.45 -12.82
N ASP A 40 -1.05 20.06 -12.65
CA ASP A 40 0.13 19.92 -13.51
C ASP A 40 1.00 18.75 -13.03
N VAL A 41 0.55 17.52 -13.31
CA VAL A 41 1.30 16.29 -13.04
C VAL A 41 1.35 15.43 -14.29
N ARG A 42 2.45 14.70 -14.49
CA ARG A 42 2.54 13.72 -15.57
C ARG A 42 1.53 12.59 -15.31
N ILE A 43 0.66 12.32 -16.29
CA ILE A 43 -0.36 11.29 -16.19
C ILE A 43 0.00 10.13 -17.12
N VAL A 44 -0.01 8.91 -16.57
CA VAL A 44 0.07 7.67 -17.35
C VAL A 44 -1.23 6.89 -17.13
N THR A 45 -1.90 6.57 -18.22
CA THR A 45 -3.11 5.75 -18.19
C THR A 45 -2.72 4.28 -18.21
N ALA A 46 -3.07 3.54 -17.14
CA ALA A 46 -2.87 2.10 -17.07
C ALA A 46 -3.96 1.41 -16.26
N ASP A 47 -4.43 0.25 -16.74
CA ASP A 47 -5.34 -0.62 -16.00
C ASP A 47 -4.56 -1.81 -15.41
N LEU A 48 -4.44 -1.84 -14.10
CA LEU A 48 -3.75 -2.93 -13.40
C LEU A 48 -4.54 -4.25 -13.35
N THR A 49 -5.78 -4.27 -13.86
CA THR A 49 -6.52 -5.53 -14.09
C THR A 49 -6.08 -6.24 -15.37
N ALA A 50 -5.58 -5.47 -16.34
CA ALA A 50 -5.00 -5.93 -17.62
C ALA A 50 -3.75 -5.06 -17.90
N PRO A 51 -2.65 -5.26 -17.18
CA PRO A 51 -1.51 -4.38 -17.20
C PRO A 51 -0.79 -4.43 -18.57
N ASP A 52 -0.49 -3.25 -19.11
CA ASP A 52 0.44 -3.08 -20.22
C ASP A 52 1.86 -2.86 -19.67
N PRO A 53 2.80 -3.81 -19.91
CA PRO A 53 4.16 -3.71 -19.39
C PRO A 53 4.91 -2.47 -19.91
N ALA A 54 4.64 -2.02 -21.13
CA ALA A 54 5.31 -0.84 -21.71
C ALA A 54 4.86 0.44 -21.02
N ALA A 55 3.54 0.59 -20.80
CA ALA A 55 2.98 1.74 -20.07
C ALA A 55 3.48 1.78 -18.61
N LEU A 56 3.53 0.63 -17.93
CA LEU A 56 4.02 0.57 -16.55
C LEU A 56 5.51 0.88 -16.46
N ARG A 57 6.33 0.39 -17.40
CA ARG A 57 7.76 0.73 -17.47
C ARG A 57 7.94 2.23 -17.66
N SER A 58 7.27 2.83 -18.64
CA SER A 58 7.31 4.28 -18.88
C SER A 58 6.87 5.10 -17.66
N ALA A 59 5.94 4.57 -16.86
CA ALA A 59 5.47 5.25 -15.65
C ALA A 59 6.51 5.28 -14.53
N VAL A 60 7.33 4.23 -14.38
CA VAL A 60 8.30 4.12 -13.29
C VAL A 60 9.70 4.57 -13.69
N GLU A 61 10.00 4.65 -14.98
CA GLU A 61 11.32 5.00 -15.49
C GLU A 61 11.81 6.34 -14.94
N GLY A 62 12.98 6.30 -14.33
CA GLY A 62 13.63 7.46 -13.73
C GLY A 62 12.99 7.95 -12.43
N ALA A 63 12.04 7.23 -11.84
CA ALA A 63 11.52 7.57 -10.52
C ALA A 63 12.53 7.27 -9.41
N ASP A 64 12.58 8.13 -8.39
CA ASP A 64 13.36 7.89 -7.18
C ASP A 64 12.64 6.89 -6.26
N ALA A 65 11.30 6.89 -6.28
CA ALA A 65 10.48 5.93 -5.54
C ALA A 65 9.08 5.75 -6.16
N VAL A 66 8.49 4.60 -5.88
CA VAL A 66 7.13 4.22 -6.25
C VAL A 66 6.24 4.15 -5.01
N LEU A 67 5.05 4.73 -5.10
CA LEU A 67 4.01 4.66 -4.08
C LEU A 67 2.78 3.97 -4.66
N SER A 68 2.19 3.03 -3.93
CA SER A 68 0.98 2.35 -4.38
C SER A 68 -0.14 2.43 -3.35
N GLY A 69 -1.21 3.14 -3.71
CA GLY A 69 -2.48 3.17 -2.99
C GLY A 69 -3.46 2.11 -3.50
N LEU A 70 -2.96 1.03 -4.13
CA LEU A 70 -3.78 0.03 -4.80
C LEU A 70 -4.57 -0.84 -3.83
N GLY A 71 -5.86 -0.95 -4.09
CA GLY A 71 -6.77 -1.83 -3.38
C GLY A 71 -8.05 -2.04 -4.18
N PRO A 72 -8.84 -3.08 -3.89
CA PRO A 72 -10.07 -3.35 -4.61
C PRO A 72 -11.13 -2.28 -4.32
N ARG A 73 -11.88 -1.87 -5.35
CA ARG A 73 -13.05 -0.99 -5.20
C ARG A 73 -14.35 -1.77 -4.95
N GLY A 74 -14.30 -3.08 -5.14
CA GLY A 74 -15.45 -3.97 -4.96
C GLY A 74 -15.08 -5.43 -5.24
N ASN A 75 -16.07 -6.30 -5.15
CA ASN A 75 -15.88 -7.75 -5.26
C ASN A 75 -15.35 -8.22 -6.63
N SER A 76 -15.59 -7.46 -7.69
CA SER A 76 -15.07 -7.76 -9.03
C SER A 76 -13.56 -7.55 -9.18
N GLU A 77 -12.93 -6.83 -8.25
CA GLU A 77 -11.51 -6.51 -8.29
C GLU A 77 -10.67 -7.37 -7.30
N PHE A 78 -11.20 -8.51 -6.83
CA PHE A 78 -10.40 -9.42 -6.02
C PHE A 78 -9.13 -9.89 -6.76
N GLY A 79 -8.00 -9.93 -6.03
CA GLY A 79 -6.69 -10.25 -6.59
C GLY A 79 -5.98 -9.07 -7.24
N ILE A 80 -6.56 -7.85 -7.20
CA ILE A 80 -5.92 -6.67 -7.80
C ILE A 80 -4.67 -6.25 -7.01
N ALA A 81 -4.67 -6.41 -5.68
CA ALA A 81 -3.53 -6.02 -4.87
C ALA A 81 -2.29 -6.85 -5.22
N SER A 82 -2.41 -8.16 -5.28
CA SER A 82 -1.29 -9.05 -5.62
C SER A 82 -0.88 -8.94 -7.09
N ARG A 83 -1.84 -9.07 -8.05
CA ARG A 83 -1.52 -9.02 -9.48
C ARG A 83 -0.99 -7.66 -9.92
N GLY A 84 -1.62 -6.58 -9.45
CA GLY A 84 -1.16 -5.23 -9.76
C GLY A 84 0.22 -4.93 -9.17
N THR A 85 0.48 -5.38 -7.95
CA THR A 85 1.81 -5.22 -7.33
C THR A 85 2.87 -6.06 -8.06
N GLN A 86 2.54 -7.28 -8.53
CA GLN A 86 3.46 -8.05 -9.35
C GLN A 86 3.85 -7.29 -10.63
N ALA A 87 2.87 -6.72 -11.34
CA ALA A 87 3.13 -5.95 -12.56
C ALA A 87 3.98 -4.69 -12.28
N ILE A 88 3.73 -4.01 -11.15
CA ILE A 88 4.55 -2.87 -10.71
C ILE A 88 5.99 -3.32 -10.42
N VAL A 89 6.18 -4.40 -9.67
CA VAL A 89 7.49 -4.98 -9.35
C VAL A 89 8.26 -5.33 -10.62
N ASP A 90 7.59 -5.95 -11.60
CA ASP A 90 8.21 -6.33 -12.87
C ASP A 90 8.67 -5.10 -13.67
N ALA A 91 7.84 -4.05 -13.72
CA ALA A 91 8.20 -2.78 -14.35
C ALA A 91 9.40 -2.10 -13.63
N MET A 92 9.41 -2.10 -12.30
CA MET A 92 10.51 -1.53 -11.51
C MET A 92 11.83 -2.28 -11.74
N LYS A 93 11.79 -3.61 -11.79
CA LYS A 93 12.98 -4.42 -12.09
C LYS A 93 13.54 -4.17 -13.48
N ALA A 94 12.66 -3.86 -14.45
CA ALA A 94 13.06 -3.56 -15.82
C ALA A 94 13.67 -2.15 -15.99
N THR A 95 13.59 -1.30 -14.96
CA THR A 95 14.04 0.11 -14.98
C THR A 95 15.01 0.45 -13.84
N ASP A 96 15.49 -0.55 -13.11
CA ASP A 96 16.40 -0.42 -11.95
C ASP A 96 15.86 0.49 -10.81
N VAL A 97 14.58 0.81 -10.80
CA VAL A 97 13.94 1.55 -9.71
C VAL A 97 13.71 0.63 -8.52
N ARG A 98 14.23 0.97 -7.36
CA ARG A 98 14.30 0.03 -6.23
C ARG A 98 13.31 0.31 -5.10
N ARG A 99 13.03 1.59 -4.79
CA ARG A 99 12.24 1.99 -3.61
C ARG A 99 10.74 1.91 -3.89
N ILE A 100 10.01 1.11 -3.11
CA ILE A 100 8.53 1.02 -3.19
C ILE A 100 7.90 1.05 -1.82
N VAL A 101 6.84 1.86 -1.67
CA VAL A 101 5.99 1.89 -0.46
C VAL A 101 4.55 1.59 -0.87
N VAL A 102 3.93 0.59 -0.28
CA VAL A 102 2.57 0.16 -0.62
C VAL A 102 1.65 0.23 0.59
N ILE A 103 0.38 0.54 0.33
CA ILE A 103 -0.66 0.37 1.35
C ILE A 103 -0.98 -1.11 1.53
N SER A 104 -1.11 -1.52 2.77
CA SER A 104 -1.46 -2.87 3.19
C SER A 104 -2.56 -2.83 4.25
N VAL A 105 -2.92 -3.97 4.80
CA VAL A 105 -3.94 -4.11 5.84
C VAL A 105 -3.30 -4.57 7.14
N ALA A 106 -3.65 -3.94 8.26
CA ALA A 106 -3.24 -4.39 9.58
C ALA A 106 -3.86 -5.77 9.92
N GLY A 107 -3.12 -6.61 10.61
CA GLY A 107 -3.59 -7.92 11.08
C GLY A 107 -3.38 -9.08 10.10
N ILE A 108 -2.69 -8.89 8.99
CA ILE A 108 -2.32 -9.99 8.07
C ILE A 108 -1.03 -10.71 8.48
N SER A 109 -0.37 -10.26 9.53
CA SER A 109 0.88 -10.84 10.04
C SER A 109 0.77 -12.33 10.39
N THR A 110 -0.44 -12.83 10.61
CA THR A 110 -0.75 -14.24 10.98
C THR A 110 -1.20 -15.11 9.80
N ILE A 111 -1.20 -14.57 8.57
CA ILE A 111 -1.61 -15.31 7.37
C ILE A 111 -0.39 -15.99 6.77
N PRO A 112 -0.42 -17.34 6.55
CA PRO A 112 0.68 -18.02 5.90
C PRO A 112 0.80 -17.64 4.43
N THR A 113 2.04 -17.51 3.96
CA THR A 113 2.40 -17.26 2.55
C THR A 113 3.62 -18.11 2.18
N ALA A 114 3.99 -18.15 0.90
CA ALA A 114 5.11 -18.97 0.43
C ALA A 114 6.44 -18.57 1.09
N SER A 115 6.71 -17.26 1.26
CA SER A 115 7.92 -16.78 1.96
C SER A 115 7.83 -16.87 3.48
N ARG A 116 6.63 -17.09 4.01
CA ARG A 116 6.36 -17.17 5.45
C ARG A 116 5.32 -18.26 5.76
N PRO A 117 5.70 -19.56 5.59
CA PRO A 117 4.76 -20.69 5.75
C PRO A 117 4.29 -20.88 7.20
N ASN A 118 5.11 -20.49 8.17
CA ASN A 118 4.83 -20.62 9.60
C ASN A 118 4.79 -19.23 10.27
N PRO A 119 3.76 -18.39 9.99
CA PRO A 119 3.63 -17.10 10.62
C PRO A 119 3.30 -17.23 12.12
N PRO A 120 3.45 -16.16 12.91
CA PRO A 120 3.00 -16.16 14.29
C PRO A 120 1.53 -16.57 14.39
N ARG A 121 1.20 -17.44 15.34
CA ARG A 121 -0.20 -17.85 15.59
C ARG A 121 -1.10 -16.70 16.03
N ARG A 122 -0.51 -15.64 16.58
CA ARG A 122 -1.22 -14.47 17.12
C ARG A 122 -0.46 -13.20 16.76
N ASP A 123 -1.20 -12.14 16.48
CA ASP A 123 -0.67 -10.79 16.37
C ASP A 123 -0.67 -10.15 17.76
N PRO A 124 0.50 -9.78 18.33
CA PRO A 124 0.59 -9.23 19.70
C PRO A 124 -0.14 -7.88 19.86
N GLY A 125 -0.28 -7.12 18.76
CA GLY A 125 -0.98 -5.84 18.74
C GLY A 125 -2.51 -5.96 18.80
N VAL A 126 -3.06 -7.17 18.52
CA VAL A 126 -4.50 -7.39 18.50
C VAL A 126 -5.02 -7.73 19.88
N GLY A 127 -5.85 -6.84 20.46
CA GLY A 127 -6.47 -7.04 21.76
C GLY A 127 -7.45 -8.25 21.79
N PHE A 128 -7.77 -8.73 23.00
CA PHE A 128 -8.61 -9.90 23.22
C PHE A 128 -9.97 -9.86 22.50
N PHE A 129 -10.68 -8.75 22.59
CA PHE A 129 -12.01 -8.59 21.97
C PHE A 129 -11.94 -8.61 20.44
N VAL A 130 -11.00 -7.88 19.85
CA VAL A 130 -10.80 -7.90 18.38
C VAL A 130 -10.41 -9.30 17.92
N ARG A 131 -9.55 -9.98 18.65
CA ARG A 131 -9.09 -11.31 18.30
C ARG A 131 -10.21 -12.35 18.31
N ASN A 132 -11.09 -12.33 19.32
CA ASN A 132 -12.04 -13.42 19.55
C ASN A 132 -13.45 -13.13 18.97
N VAL A 133 -13.79 -11.86 18.73
CA VAL A 133 -15.12 -11.46 18.25
C VAL A 133 -15.04 -10.80 16.87
N LEU A 134 -14.35 -9.67 16.76
CA LEU A 134 -14.34 -8.89 15.51
C LEU A 134 -13.49 -9.53 14.41
N GLY A 135 -12.36 -10.13 14.77
CA GLY A 135 -11.44 -10.75 13.81
C GLY A 135 -12.04 -11.93 13.04
N PRO A 136 -12.70 -12.90 13.68
CA PRO A 136 -13.42 -13.97 12.98
C PRO A 136 -14.50 -13.44 12.03
N LEU A 137 -15.29 -12.45 12.46
CA LEU A 137 -16.31 -11.81 11.63
C LEU A 137 -15.73 -11.06 10.43
N ALA A 138 -14.64 -10.33 10.65
CA ALA A 138 -13.90 -9.65 9.58
C ALA A 138 -13.30 -10.64 8.58
N ARG A 139 -12.70 -11.74 9.06
CA ARG A 139 -12.16 -12.80 8.20
C ARG A 139 -13.22 -13.49 7.35
N MET A 140 -14.40 -13.71 7.90
CA MET A 140 -15.53 -14.30 7.16
C MET A 140 -15.98 -13.39 5.99
N ARG A 141 -15.97 -12.07 6.18
CA ARG A 141 -16.39 -11.10 5.16
C ARG A 141 -15.27 -10.65 4.23
N LEU A 142 -14.07 -10.51 4.75
CA LEU A 142 -12.92 -9.91 4.06
C LEU A 142 -11.78 -10.91 3.81
N GLY A 143 -11.98 -12.20 4.06
CA GLY A 143 -10.94 -13.22 3.98
C GLY A 143 -10.22 -13.27 2.63
N ARG A 144 -10.96 -13.12 1.54
CA ARG A 144 -10.38 -13.04 0.18
C ARG A 144 -9.49 -11.82 0.01
N HIS A 145 -9.91 -10.68 0.54
CA HIS A 145 -9.12 -9.46 0.50
C HIS A 145 -7.84 -9.58 1.33
N TYR A 146 -7.95 -10.12 2.55
CA TYR A 146 -6.79 -10.36 3.40
C TYR A 146 -5.79 -11.35 2.78
N ALA A 147 -6.28 -12.40 2.13
CA ALA A 147 -5.43 -13.36 1.42
C ALA A 147 -4.70 -12.70 0.23
N ASP A 148 -5.39 -11.86 -0.54
CA ASP A 148 -4.80 -11.12 -1.66
C ASP A 148 -3.71 -10.14 -1.19
N VAL A 149 -3.97 -9.39 -0.10
CA VAL A 149 -2.98 -8.46 0.46
C VAL A 149 -1.80 -9.22 1.10
N ALA A 150 -2.03 -10.38 1.72
CA ALA A 150 -0.94 -11.22 2.22
C ALA A 150 -0.05 -11.74 1.07
N LEU A 151 -0.66 -12.12 -0.08
CA LEU A 151 0.07 -12.50 -1.27
C LEU A 151 0.84 -11.30 -1.87
N MET A 152 0.24 -10.11 -1.86
CA MET A 152 0.93 -8.86 -2.25
C MET A 152 2.20 -8.64 -1.44
N GLU A 153 2.13 -8.75 -0.11
CA GLU A 153 3.33 -8.62 0.74
C GLU A 153 4.35 -9.74 0.49
N ASP A 154 3.89 -10.95 0.17
CA ASP A 154 4.77 -12.06 -0.19
C ASP A 154 5.56 -11.78 -1.48
N ILE A 155 4.90 -11.18 -2.48
CA ILE A 155 5.54 -10.71 -3.72
C ILE A 155 6.61 -9.68 -3.40
N LEU A 156 6.33 -8.70 -2.56
CA LEU A 156 7.30 -7.68 -2.14
C LEU A 156 8.50 -8.30 -1.43
N ARG A 157 8.31 -9.21 -0.49
CA ARG A 157 9.41 -9.90 0.23
C ARG A 157 10.34 -10.65 -0.72
N ARG A 158 9.80 -11.23 -1.79
CA ARG A 158 10.58 -11.97 -2.81
C ARG A 158 11.09 -11.11 -3.95
N SER A 159 10.70 -9.84 -4.00
CA SER A 159 11.03 -8.96 -5.12
C SER A 159 12.52 -8.59 -5.22
N GLY A 160 13.22 -8.55 -4.09
CA GLY A 160 14.56 -7.99 -4.00
C GLY A 160 14.59 -6.45 -4.04
N LEU A 161 13.43 -5.78 -4.01
CA LEU A 161 13.30 -4.32 -3.96
C LEU A 161 13.42 -3.81 -2.52
N ASP A 162 13.62 -2.51 -2.39
CA ASP A 162 13.63 -1.78 -1.12
C ASP A 162 12.18 -1.42 -0.74
N TRP A 163 11.43 -2.42 -0.31
CA TRP A 163 9.99 -2.32 -0.09
C TRP A 163 9.62 -1.92 1.34
N THR A 164 8.47 -1.26 1.50
CA THR A 164 7.78 -1.05 2.78
C THR A 164 6.28 -1.30 2.55
N ALA A 165 5.66 -2.12 3.39
CA ALA A 165 4.22 -2.31 3.41
C ALA A 165 3.60 -1.59 4.62
N VAL A 166 2.68 -0.66 4.36
CA VAL A 166 2.05 0.16 5.40
C VAL A 166 0.67 -0.41 5.73
N GLY A 167 0.59 -1.16 6.82
CA GLY A 167 -0.61 -1.84 7.29
C GLY A 167 -1.57 -0.87 7.97
N ALA A 168 -2.68 -0.52 7.31
CA ALA A 168 -3.74 0.29 7.88
C ALA A 168 -4.88 -0.58 8.42
N PRO A 169 -5.44 -0.26 9.61
CA PRO A 169 -6.70 -0.84 10.08
C PRO A 169 -7.88 -0.22 9.29
N LEU A 170 -8.99 0.12 9.93
CA LEU A 170 -10.09 0.82 9.29
C LEU A 170 -9.67 2.22 8.80
N LEU A 171 -9.66 2.42 7.49
CA LEU A 171 -9.40 3.73 6.87
C LEU A 171 -10.64 4.64 6.97
N THR A 172 -10.42 5.89 7.35
CA THR A 172 -11.49 6.91 7.46
C THR A 172 -11.19 8.13 6.61
N ASP A 173 -12.24 8.89 6.24
CA ASP A 173 -12.12 10.17 5.52
C ASP A 173 -12.12 11.38 6.48
N LYS A 174 -11.76 11.16 7.74
CA LYS A 174 -11.60 12.24 8.70
C LYS A 174 -10.41 13.13 8.32
N PRO A 175 -10.41 14.41 8.74
CA PRO A 175 -9.23 15.26 8.58
C PRO A 175 -7.97 14.62 9.16
N PRO A 176 -6.78 14.94 8.60
CA PRO A 176 -5.52 14.46 9.14
C PRO A 176 -5.34 14.94 10.59
N THR A 177 -4.81 14.06 11.42
CA THR A 177 -4.50 14.40 12.82
C THR A 177 -3.03 14.82 12.96
N GLY A 178 -2.18 14.48 12.01
CA GLY A 178 -0.74 14.67 12.06
C GLY A 178 -0.04 13.80 13.10
N THR A 179 -0.79 13.01 13.86
CA THR A 179 -0.28 12.13 14.92
C THR A 179 -0.82 10.72 14.77
N TYR A 180 0.08 9.74 14.74
CA TYR A 180 -0.25 8.32 14.66
C TYR A 180 0.87 7.49 15.30
N ARG A 181 0.51 6.28 15.72
CA ARG A 181 1.44 5.31 16.27
C ARG A 181 1.82 4.29 15.19
N THR A 182 3.02 3.75 15.29
CA THR A 182 3.52 2.71 14.39
C THR A 182 3.89 1.45 15.16
N ALA A 183 3.79 0.29 14.49
CA ALA A 183 4.26 -0.98 15.02
C ALA A 183 4.84 -1.85 13.90
N TYR A 184 6.03 -2.40 14.10
CA TYR A 184 6.76 -3.21 13.13
C TYR A 184 6.35 -4.68 13.25
N GLY A 185 5.96 -5.29 12.14
CA GLY A 185 5.61 -6.71 12.04
C GLY A 185 4.34 -7.14 12.79
N GLN A 186 3.62 -6.22 13.39
CA GLN A 186 2.40 -6.45 14.17
C GLN A 186 1.44 -5.27 14.08
N SER A 187 0.19 -5.45 14.51
CA SER A 187 -0.78 -4.35 14.61
C SER A 187 -0.44 -3.36 15.74
N VAL A 188 -0.86 -2.11 15.60
CA VAL A 188 -0.77 -1.11 16.66
C VAL A 188 -1.76 -1.46 17.77
N ARG A 189 -1.29 -1.63 18.99
CA ARG A 189 -2.13 -1.98 20.14
C ARG A 189 -3.20 -0.93 20.38
N GLY A 190 -4.48 -1.34 20.35
CA GLY A 190 -5.61 -0.43 20.50
C GLY A 190 -5.85 0.49 19.28
N GLY A 191 -5.13 0.29 18.18
CA GLY A 191 -5.30 1.04 16.94
C GLY A 191 -6.37 0.40 16.06
N PHE A 192 -7.54 1.02 15.97
CA PHE A 192 -8.68 0.49 15.21
C PHE A 192 -8.93 1.22 13.91
N ARG A 193 -8.40 2.42 13.74
CA ARG A 193 -8.64 3.29 12.58
C ARG A 193 -7.47 4.24 12.35
N ILE A 194 -7.43 4.78 11.13
CA ILE A 194 -6.53 5.87 10.74
C ILE A 194 -7.19 6.69 9.65
N ALA A 195 -6.93 7.99 9.62
CA ALA A 195 -7.31 8.82 8.49
C ALA A 195 -6.47 8.45 7.25
N ARG A 196 -7.09 8.41 6.06
CA ARG A 196 -6.35 8.17 4.80
C ARG A 196 -5.21 9.15 4.61
N ALA A 197 -5.42 10.41 5.01
CA ALA A 197 -4.40 11.45 4.95
C ALA A 197 -3.21 11.15 5.87
N ASP A 198 -3.42 10.63 7.09
CA ASP A 198 -2.34 10.24 8.00
C ASP A 198 -1.59 9.01 7.49
N ALA A 199 -2.29 8.01 6.93
CA ALA A 199 -1.66 6.86 6.31
C ALA A 199 -0.79 7.26 5.09
N ALA A 200 -1.30 8.15 4.24
CA ALA A 200 -0.56 8.69 3.10
C ALA A 200 0.67 9.50 3.56
N ASN A 201 0.54 10.30 4.63
CA ASN A 201 1.65 11.03 5.23
C ASN A 201 2.77 10.09 5.68
N PHE A 202 2.43 9.01 6.39
CA PHE A 202 3.42 8.03 6.78
C PHE A 202 4.08 7.37 5.55
N MET A 203 3.32 7.01 4.52
CA MET A 203 3.85 6.41 3.30
C MET A 203 4.88 7.32 2.61
N LEU A 204 4.60 8.62 2.52
CA LEU A 204 5.53 9.61 1.95
C LEU A 204 6.81 9.74 2.80
N ARG A 205 6.67 9.84 4.11
CA ARG A 205 7.83 9.92 5.02
C ARG A 205 8.70 8.67 4.97
N ALA A 206 8.09 7.50 4.85
CA ALA A 206 8.79 6.22 4.79
C ALA A 206 9.74 6.10 3.60
N ILE A 207 9.55 6.87 2.52
CA ILE A 207 10.45 6.87 1.37
C ILE A 207 11.89 7.16 1.79
N GLY A 208 12.08 8.18 2.63
CA GLY A 208 13.37 8.65 3.10
C GLY A 208 13.86 8.00 4.41
N GLN A 209 13.21 6.93 4.89
CA GLN A 209 13.52 6.25 6.15
C GLN A 209 14.10 4.85 5.89
N PRO A 210 15.44 4.66 5.85
CA PRO A 210 16.07 3.38 5.55
C PRO A 210 15.65 2.23 6.48
N GLU A 211 15.34 2.52 7.73
CA GLU A 211 14.86 1.57 8.73
C GLU A 211 13.52 0.94 8.39
N THR A 212 12.77 1.52 7.46
CA THR A 212 11.49 0.99 6.99
C THR A 212 11.63 -0.01 5.84
N ILE A 213 12.83 -0.14 5.27
CA ILE A 213 13.10 -1.06 4.16
C ILE A 213 12.99 -2.51 4.64
N GLY A 214 12.29 -3.34 3.86
CA GLY A 214 12.03 -4.74 4.19
C GLY A 214 11.00 -4.93 5.30
N GLN A 215 10.24 -3.89 5.65
CA GLN A 215 9.34 -3.90 6.80
C GLN A 215 7.86 -3.84 6.42
N SER A 216 7.05 -4.60 7.18
CA SER A 216 5.61 -4.39 7.27
C SER A 216 5.33 -3.59 8.54
N ILE A 217 4.81 -2.37 8.39
CA ILE A 217 4.63 -1.42 9.50
C ILE A 217 3.16 -1.05 9.59
N ALA A 218 2.52 -1.39 10.70
CA ALA A 218 1.16 -0.94 10.96
C ALA A 218 1.15 0.51 11.46
N VAL A 219 0.14 1.28 11.00
CA VAL A 219 -0.09 2.66 11.40
C VAL A 219 -1.52 2.84 11.91
N ALA A 220 -1.72 3.52 13.04
CA ALA A 220 -3.04 3.79 13.59
C ALA A 220 -3.05 5.00 14.54
N ASN A 221 -4.21 5.64 14.63
CA ASN A 221 -4.48 6.65 15.67
C ASN A 221 -4.85 5.98 17.00
#